data_d7180599c5ada30525cd73ba99667b9c
#
_entry.id   d7180599c5ada30525cd73ba99667b9c
#
_cell.length_a   1.000
_cell.length_b   1.000
_cell.length_c   1.000
_cell.angle_alpha   90.00
_cell.angle_beta   90.00
_cell.angle_gamma   90.00
#
_symmetry.space_group_name_H-M   'P 1'
#
loop_
_entity.id
_entity.type
_entity.pdbx_description
1 polymer ?
#
loop_
_entity_poly.entity_id
_entity_poly.type
_entity_poly.pdbx_seq_one_letter_code
_entity_poly.pdbx_strand_id
1 'polypeptide(L)'
;MRADSFVLKLTWRAISDEILKKEKNMIVHGNSVSPFVRKVIAFAAEKGVALDNRPTRFGDRSDEWLAKSPFGKIPAFEDGDYMLADSSAIVHYIEAKHPENPLIPTEAKARGKAVWFDEYSDTIFVGQLGMIFFNRMIAPLLGMTQDLDAADKAEAELLPPHLAYLETVIPASGFLIEDRLTLADIAVASPFANMAHAGVVIDAGKYPKVAAYTKAILARPSFATVIDGEKKMFAR
;
A
#
# COMPACT_ATOMS: atom_id res chain seq x y z
N MET A 1 -19.73 51.55 18.32
CA MET A 1 -19.31 50.18 18.69
C MET A 1 -19.70 49.14 17.65
N ARG A 2 -19.17 49.18 16.40
CA ARG A 2 -19.43 48.15 15.34
C ARG A 2 -18.18 47.80 14.53
N ALA A 3 -16.99 48.30 14.86
CA ALA A 3 -15.74 48.06 14.13
C ALA A 3 -14.99 46.78 14.60
N ASP A 4 -15.14 46.38 15.87
CA ASP A 4 -14.34 45.28 16.45
C ASP A 4 -14.76 43.87 16.01
N SER A 5 -16.03 43.68 15.63
CA SER A 5 -16.52 42.35 15.20
C SER A 5 -16.02 41.91 13.81
N PHE A 6 -15.70 42.89 12.94
CA PHE A 6 -15.23 42.62 11.59
C PHE A 6 -13.75 42.26 11.54
N VAL A 7 -12.96 42.95 12.35
CA VAL A 7 -11.51 42.72 12.47
C VAL A 7 -11.24 41.35 13.12
N LEU A 8 -12.00 40.98 14.16
CA LEU A 8 -11.91 39.67 14.81
C LEU A 8 -12.26 38.52 13.85
N LYS A 9 -13.29 38.69 13.02
CA LYS A 9 -13.66 37.66 12.01
C LYS A 9 -12.62 37.50 10.92
N LEU A 10 -11.95 38.56 10.50
CA LEU A 10 -10.86 38.51 9.52
C LEU A 10 -9.59 37.86 10.10
N THR A 11 -9.26 38.10 11.35
CA THR A 11 -8.12 37.49 12.06
C THR A 11 -8.38 35.98 12.29
N TRP A 12 -9.59 35.58 12.69
CA TRP A 12 -9.96 34.16 12.85
C TRP A 12 -9.96 33.40 11.52
N ARG A 13 -10.41 34.04 10.45
CA ARG A 13 -10.39 33.43 9.11
C ARG A 13 -8.98 33.30 8.57
N ALA A 14 -8.12 34.31 8.77
CA ALA A 14 -6.71 34.24 8.40
C ALA A 14 -5.94 33.20 9.23
N ILE A 15 -6.23 33.09 10.53
CA ILE A 15 -5.64 32.08 11.42
C ILE A 15 -6.16 30.69 11.07
N SER A 16 -7.45 30.52 10.76
CA SER A 16 -7.97 29.21 10.31
C SER A 16 -7.46 28.83 8.92
N ASP A 17 -7.33 29.78 7.99
CA ASP A 17 -6.73 29.55 6.66
C ASP A 17 -5.22 29.27 6.76
N GLU A 18 -4.54 29.83 7.75
CA GLU A 18 -3.12 29.57 8.02
C GLU A 18 -2.91 28.26 8.76
N ILE A 19 -3.84 27.87 9.65
CA ILE A 19 -3.88 26.55 10.30
C ILE A 19 -4.23 25.47 9.25
N LEU A 20 -5.20 25.70 8.38
CA LEU A 20 -5.55 24.81 7.28
C LEU A 20 -4.46 24.73 6.20
N LYS A 21 -3.68 25.80 5.98
CA LYS A 21 -2.47 25.76 5.15
C LYS A 21 -1.29 25.08 5.82
N LYS A 22 -1.32 24.94 7.13
CA LYS A 22 -0.25 24.30 7.93
C LYS A 22 -0.42 22.79 8.12
N GLU A 23 -1.56 22.23 7.76
CA GLU A 23 -1.63 20.79 7.47
C GLU A 23 -0.94 20.57 6.13
N LYS A 24 0.40 20.56 6.17
CA LYS A 24 1.18 20.06 5.03
C LYS A 24 0.65 18.68 4.74
N ASN A 25 0.09 18.48 3.53
CA ASN A 25 -0.35 17.16 3.12
C ASN A 25 0.79 16.17 3.33
N MET A 26 0.52 15.06 3.99
CA MET A 26 1.45 13.96 4.04
C MET A 26 1.77 13.51 2.63
N ILE A 27 3.03 13.22 2.35
CA ILE A 27 3.49 12.84 1.02
C ILE A 27 4.07 11.43 1.08
N VAL A 28 3.66 10.58 0.16
CA VAL A 28 4.33 9.30 -0.08
C VAL A 28 5.05 9.34 -1.42
N HIS A 29 6.35 9.07 -1.38
CA HIS A 29 7.20 8.98 -2.56
C HIS A 29 7.31 7.52 -3.02
N GLY A 30 7.03 7.30 -4.28
CA GLY A 30 7.13 6.01 -4.93
C GLY A 30 6.03 5.77 -5.95
N ASN A 31 6.26 4.85 -6.86
CA ASN A 31 5.29 4.47 -7.87
C ASN A 31 4.26 3.51 -7.24
N SER A 32 2.97 3.77 -7.46
CA SER A 32 1.87 2.98 -6.89
C SER A 32 1.88 1.50 -7.31
N VAL A 33 2.52 1.17 -8.44
CA VAL A 33 2.73 -0.23 -8.86
C VAL A 33 3.58 -1.04 -7.88
N SER A 34 4.31 -0.39 -6.98
CA SER A 34 4.94 -1.08 -5.85
C SER A 34 3.88 -1.53 -4.85
N PRO A 35 3.84 -2.81 -4.46
CA PRO A 35 2.87 -3.29 -3.46
C PRO A 35 3.03 -2.57 -2.13
N PHE A 36 4.24 -2.16 -1.78
CA PHE A 36 4.56 -1.42 -0.56
C PHE A 36 4.02 0.02 -0.59
N VAL A 37 4.16 0.71 -1.72
CA VAL A 37 3.59 2.06 -1.90
C VAL A 37 2.07 1.99 -1.90
N ARG A 38 1.49 1.02 -2.62
CA ARG A 38 0.03 0.80 -2.68
C ARG A 38 -0.54 0.48 -1.30
N LYS A 39 0.17 -0.32 -0.47
CA LYS A 39 -0.19 -0.57 0.93
C LYS A 39 -0.38 0.73 1.71
N VAL A 40 0.58 1.65 1.63
CA VAL A 40 0.51 2.96 2.32
C VAL A 40 -0.65 3.81 1.81
N ILE A 41 -0.82 3.89 0.49
CA ILE A 41 -1.92 4.67 -0.14
C ILE A 41 -3.28 4.11 0.29
N ALA A 42 -3.46 2.80 0.20
CA ALA A 42 -4.72 2.15 0.57
C ALA A 42 -5.00 2.30 2.08
N PHE A 43 -3.99 2.14 2.92
CA PHE A 43 -4.11 2.32 4.37
C PHE A 43 -4.55 3.74 4.74
N ALA A 44 -3.90 4.76 4.18
CA ALA A 44 -4.28 6.15 4.41
C ALA A 44 -5.71 6.44 3.92
N ALA A 45 -6.09 5.94 2.75
CA ALA A 45 -7.43 6.10 2.19
C ALA A 45 -8.52 5.46 3.07
N GLU A 46 -8.28 4.25 3.60
CA GLU A 46 -9.21 3.57 4.52
C GLU A 46 -9.36 4.28 5.86
N LYS A 47 -8.33 5.02 6.28
CA LYS A 47 -8.40 5.89 7.45
C LYS A 47 -9.04 7.26 7.16
N GLY A 48 -9.32 7.59 5.89
CA GLY A 48 -9.79 8.92 5.49
C GLY A 48 -8.71 10.01 5.57
N VAL A 49 -7.43 9.60 5.57
CA VAL A 49 -6.28 10.50 5.63
C VAL A 49 -5.85 10.90 4.22
N ALA A 50 -5.77 12.21 3.97
CA ALA A 50 -5.29 12.72 2.69
C ALA A 50 -3.78 12.49 2.55
N LEU A 51 -3.38 11.87 1.42
CA LEU A 51 -2.00 11.53 1.10
C LEU A 51 -1.69 11.96 -0.33
N ASP A 52 -0.63 12.77 -0.51
CA ASP A 52 -0.12 13.14 -1.84
C ASP A 52 0.88 12.07 -2.30
N ASN A 53 0.55 11.34 -3.37
CA ASN A 53 1.47 10.37 -3.94
C ASN A 53 2.34 10.99 -5.03
N ARG A 54 3.65 10.98 -4.83
CA ARG A 54 4.66 11.48 -5.76
C ARG A 54 5.47 10.33 -6.35
N PRO A 55 5.25 9.97 -7.62
CA PRO A 55 6.05 8.95 -8.30
C PRO A 55 7.54 9.32 -8.29
N THR A 56 8.39 8.31 -8.20
CA THR A 56 9.84 8.46 -8.24
C THR A 56 10.43 7.79 -9.47
N ARG A 57 11.64 8.21 -9.86
CA ARG A 57 12.40 7.55 -10.92
C ARG A 57 12.86 6.18 -10.42
N PHE A 58 12.68 5.16 -11.25
CA PHE A 58 13.20 3.82 -10.94
C PHE A 58 14.74 3.84 -10.84
N GLY A 59 15.26 3.26 -9.75
CA GLY A 59 16.70 3.18 -9.53
C GLY A 59 17.38 4.53 -9.22
N ASP A 60 16.62 5.54 -8.78
CA ASP A 60 17.18 6.83 -8.35
C ASP A 60 18.17 6.62 -7.19
N ARG A 61 19.35 7.23 -7.31
CA ARG A 61 20.43 7.22 -6.33
C ARG A 61 20.99 8.63 -6.09
N SER A 62 20.22 9.66 -6.45
CA SER A 62 20.59 11.04 -6.17
C SER A 62 20.70 11.27 -4.65
N ASP A 63 21.57 12.21 -4.26
CA ASP A 63 21.70 12.59 -2.84
C ASP A 63 20.38 13.07 -2.26
N GLU A 64 19.56 13.78 -3.06
CA GLU A 64 18.21 14.22 -2.67
C GLU A 64 17.30 13.03 -2.35
N TRP A 65 17.32 11.99 -3.18
CA TRP A 65 16.55 10.78 -2.94
C TRP A 65 17.05 9.99 -1.74
N LEU A 66 18.38 9.81 -1.63
CA LEU A 66 18.98 9.07 -0.52
C LEU A 66 18.79 9.77 0.83
N ALA A 67 18.65 11.10 0.85
CA ALA A 67 18.26 11.83 2.06
C ALA A 67 16.83 11.46 2.54
N LYS A 68 15.92 11.08 1.63
CA LYS A 68 14.54 10.64 1.95
C LYS A 68 14.47 9.12 2.21
N SER A 69 15.23 8.35 1.46
CA SER A 69 15.29 6.88 1.55
C SER A 69 16.75 6.43 1.55
N PRO A 70 17.37 6.21 2.70
CA PRO A 70 18.81 5.94 2.80
C PRO A 70 19.32 4.73 2.00
N PHE A 71 18.43 3.77 1.75
CA PHE A 71 18.74 2.58 0.94
C PHE A 71 18.18 2.66 -0.49
N GLY A 72 17.60 3.82 -0.87
CA GLY A 72 17.00 4.05 -2.20
C GLY A 72 15.78 3.19 -2.51
N LYS A 73 15.07 2.70 -1.49
CA LYS A 73 13.86 1.91 -1.62
C LYS A 73 12.61 2.79 -1.54
N ILE A 74 11.52 2.33 -2.11
CA ILE A 74 10.19 2.94 -1.98
C ILE A 74 9.26 2.05 -1.16
N PRO A 75 8.34 2.66 -0.38
CA PRO A 75 8.05 4.09 -0.23
C PRO A 75 9.04 4.83 0.68
N ALA A 76 9.15 6.16 0.46
CA ALA A 76 9.55 7.12 1.48
C ALA A 76 8.37 8.06 1.77
N PHE A 77 8.37 8.69 2.93
CA PHE A 77 7.23 9.46 3.44
C PHE A 77 7.71 10.77 4.07
N GLU A 78 6.93 11.84 3.88
CA GLU A 78 7.14 13.14 4.48
C GLU A 78 5.88 13.62 5.20
N ASP A 79 6.05 14.17 6.40
CA ASP A 79 5.03 14.90 7.12
C ASP A 79 5.66 16.16 7.74
N GLY A 80 5.61 17.25 7.01
CA GLY A 80 6.34 18.46 7.38
C GLY A 80 7.84 18.31 7.22
N ASP A 81 8.55 18.30 8.32
CA ASP A 81 10.00 18.07 8.45
C ASP A 81 10.34 16.62 8.86
N TYR A 82 9.31 15.82 9.16
CA TYR A 82 9.50 14.43 9.52
C TYR A 82 9.60 13.55 8.28
N MET A 83 10.64 12.73 8.24
CA MET A 83 10.92 11.80 7.13
C MET A 83 10.92 10.39 7.65
N LEU A 84 10.31 9.48 6.90
CA LEU A 84 10.28 8.05 7.24
C LEU A 84 10.39 7.20 5.97
N ALA A 85 11.09 6.10 6.05
CA ALA A 85 11.12 5.07 5.01
C ALA A 85 10.64 3.75 5.61
N ASP A 86 10.28 2.80 4.72
CA ASP A 86 9.62 1.54 5.00
C ASP A 86 8.10 1.64 5.16
N SER A 87 7.39 0.77 4.43
CA SER A 87 5.92 0.81 4.37
C SER A 87 5.25 0.47 5.68
N SER A 88 5.79 -0.47 6.45
CA SER A 88 5.23 -0.88 7.75
C SER A 88 5.43 0.22 8.79
N ALA A 89 6.62 0.84 8.81
CA ALA A 89 6.88 1.99 9.68
C ALA A 89 5.93 3.16 9.37
N ILE A 90 5.67 3.45 8.08
CA ILE A 90 4.79 4.53 7.64
C ILE A 90 3.33 4.27 8.06
N VAL A 91 2.79 3.06 7.86
CA VAL A 91 1.41 2.75 8.27
C VAL A 91 1.24 2.79 9.78
N HIS A 92 2.26 2.38 10.55
CA HIS A 92 2.26 2.51 12.01
C HIS A 92 2.29 3.96 12.47
N TYR A 93 3.04 4.83 11.77
CA TYR A 93 3.04 6.27 12.04
C TYR A 93 1.66 6.89 11.76
N ILE A 94 1.06 6.59 10.60
CA ILE A 94 -0.28 7.09 10.23
C ILE A 94 -1.32 6.62 11.24
N GLU A 95 -1.29 5.34 11.66
CA GLU A 95 -2.19 4.79 12.67
C GLU A 95 -2.09 5.53 14.00
N ALA A 96 -0.86 5.80 14.48
CA ALA A 96 -0.63 6.48 15.74
C ALA A 96 -1.05 7.96 15.69
N LYS A 97 -0.84 8.62 14.55
CA LYS A 97 -1.19 10.03 14.36
C LYS A 97 -2.70 10.24 14.17
N HIS A 98 -3.39 9.26 13.59
CA HIS A 98 -4.83 9.26 13.32
C HIS A 98 -5.46 8.02 13.95
N PRO A 99 -5.66 7.97 15.27
CA PRO A 99 -6.14 6.78 15.97
C PRO A 99 -7.61 6.44 15.72
N GLU A 100 -8.37 7.35 15.08
CA GLU A 100 -9.76 7.12 14.72
C GLU A 100 -9.86 6.01 13.66
N ASN A 101 -10.89 5.15 13.78
CA ASN A 101 -11.08 3.99 12.91
C ASN A 101 -9.81 3.11 12.81
N PRO A 102 -9.41 2.46 13.91
CA PRO A 102 -8.14 1.75 13.96
C PRO A 102 -8.12 0.59 12.96
N LEU A 103 -7.09 0.57 12.10
CA LEU A 103 -6.82 -0.53 11.17
C LEU A 103 -5.77 -1.49 11.73
N ILE A 104 -5.03 -1.09 12.75
CA ILE A 104 -4.13 -1.97 13.49
C ILE A 104 -4.80 -2.33 14.82
N PRO A 105 -5.09 -3.62 15.08
CA PRO A 105 -5.72 -4.04 16.33
C PRO A 105 -4.93 -3.61 17.57
N THR A 106 -5.64 -3.31 18.67
CA THR A 106 -5.03 -2.95 19.95
C THR A 106 -4.91 -4.17 20.89
N GLU A 107 -5.77 -5.20 20.71
CA GLU A 107 -5.67 -6.45 21.44
C GLU A 107 -4.38 -7.19 21.05
N ALA A 108 -3.64 -7.71 22.01
CA ALA A 108 -2.28 -8.21 21.81
C ALA A 108 -2.18 -9.36 20.79
N LYS A 109 -3.11 -10.33 20.81
CA LYS A 109 -3.09 -11.47 19.89
C LYS A 109 -3.47 -11.04 18.46
N ALA A 110 -4.50 -10.21 18.33
CA ALA A 110 -4.94 -9.69 17.05
C ALA A 110 -3.87 -8.79 16.43
N ARG A 111 -3.24 -7.92 17.24
CA ARG A 111 -2.11 -7.09 16.82
C ARG A 111 -0.92 -7.92 16.33
N GLY A 112 -0.55 -8.95 17.11
CA GLY A 112 0.53 -9.86 16.71
C GLY A 112 0.26 -10.56 15.38
N LYS A 113 -0.99 -10.98 15.14
CA LYS A 113 -1.39 -11.53 13.84
C LYS A 113 -1.38 -10.48 12.72
N ALA A 114 -1.79 -9.22 12.98
CA ALA A 114 -1.75 -8.17 11.98
C ALA A 114 -0.32 -7.89 11.53
N VAL A 115 0.63 -7.79 12.46
CA VAL A 115 2.06 -7.66 12.16
C VAL A 115 2.58 -8.89 11.43
N TRP A 116 2.19 -10.10 11.83
CA TRP A 116 2.59 -11.32 11.12
C TRP A 116 2.17 -11.31 9.66
N PHE A 117 0.92 -10.94 9.35
CA PHE A 117 0.45 -10.90 7.97
C PHE A 117 1.09 -9.77 7.16
N ASP A 118 1.42 -8.64 7.80
CA ASP A 118 2.17 -7.55 7.17
C ASP A 118 3.58 -8.04 6.77
N GLU A 119 4.32 -8.63 7.71
CA GLU A 119 5.64 -9.19 7.47
C GLU A 119 5.61 -10.39 6.49
N TYR A 120 4.60 -11.25 6.58
CA TYR A 120 4.41 -12.34 5.63
C TYR A 120 4.27 -11.80 4.19
N SER A 121 3.46 -10.76 4.01
CA SER A 121 3.28 -10.13 2.70
C SER A 121 4.58 -9.52 2.19
N ASP A 122 5.25 -8.72 3.01
CA ASP A 122 6.39 -7.91 2.60
C ASP A 122 7.65 -8.74 2.39
N THR A 123 7.93 -9.71 3.26
CA THR A 123 9.20 -10.44 3.28
C THR A 123 9.10 -11.83 2.63
N ILE A 124 8.00 -12.54 2.82
CA ILE A 124 7.86 -13.91 2.33
C ILE A 124 7.17 -13.90 0.96
N PHE A 125 5.95 -13.36 0.86
CA PHE A 125 5.18 -13.38 -0.38
C PHE A 125 5.87 -12.55 -1.48
N VAL A 126 6.12 -11.28 -1.24
CA VAL A 126 6.78 -10.40 -2.23
C VAL A 126 8.23 -10.83 -2.44
N GLY A 127 8.92 -11.28 -1.40
CA GLY A 127 10.29 -11.77 -1.50
C GLY A 127 10.45 -12.94 -2.48
N GLN A 128 9.47 -13.85 -2.53
CA GLN A 128 9.51 -15.01 -3.41
C GLN A 128 8.83 -14.75 -4.77
N LEU A 129 7.76 -13.99 -4.81
CA LEU A 129 6.88 -13.87 -5.98
C LEU A 129 7.00 -12.52 -6.70
N GLY A 130 7.69 -11.53 -6.12
CA GLY A 130 7.88 -10.21 -6.74
C GLY A 130 8.57 -10.27 -8.10
N MET A 131 9.37 -11.29 -8.34
CA MET A 131 10.05 -11.54 -9.60
C MET A 131 9.09 -11.83 -10.77
N ILE A 132 7.90 -12.37 -10.51
CA ILE A 132 6.88 -12.62 -11.55
C ILE A 132 6.47 -11.28 -12.16
N PHE A 133 6.05 -10.34 -11.31
CA PHE A 133 5.66 -9.01 -11.76
C PHE A 133 6.84 -8.23 -12.35
N PHE A 134 8.01 -8.31 -11.74
CA PHE A 134 9.19 -7.61 -12.25
C PHE A 134 9.53 -8.05 -13.67
N ASN A 135 9.66 -9.36 -13.91
CA ASN A 135 10.07 -9.87 -15.21
C ASN A 135 9.00 -9.69 -16.28
N ARG A 136 7.71 -9.89 -15.95
CA ARG A 136 6.65 -9.77 -16.94
C ARG A 136 6.23 -8.33 -17.25
N MET A 137 6.35 -7.41 -16.28
CA MET A 137 5.79 -6.06 -16.39
C MET A 137 6.83 -4.94 -16.31
N ILE A 138 7.76 -5.00 -15.35
CA ILE A 138 8.68 -3.89 -15.08
C ILE A 138 9.92 -3.94 -15.97
N ALA A 139 10.53 -5.10 -16.12
CA ALA A 139 11.73 -5.25 -16.93
C ALA A 139 11.53 -4.78 -18.39
N PRO A 140 10.44 -5.20 -19.10
CA PRO A 140 10.20 -4.73 -20.47
C PRO A 140 9.89 -3.22 -20.52
N LEU A 141 9.18 -2.68 -19.51
CA LEU A 141 8.89 -1.24 -19.44
C LEU A 141 10.15 -0.39 -19.32
N LEU A 142 11.18 -0.93 -18.68
CA LEU A 142 12.49 -0.30 -18.47
C LEU A 142 13.52 -0.66 -19.54
N GLY A 143 13.17 -1.48 -20.53
CA GLY A 143 14.11 -1.98 -21.54
C GLY A 143 15.19 -2.92 -20.96
N MET A 144 14.87 -3.58 -19.84
CA MET A 144 15.76 -4.55 -19.18
C MET A 144 15.50 -5.97 -19.70
N THR A 145 16.50 -6.84 -19.58
CA THR A 145 16.35 -8.26 -19.90
C THR A 145 15.33 -8.91 -18.97
N GLN A 146 14.37 -9.65 -19.54
CA GLN A 146 13.38 -10.44 -18.83
C GLN A 146 13.90 -11.85 -18.59
N ASP A 147 13.60 -12.40 -17.43
CA ASP A 147 13.74 -13.84 -17.14
C ASP A 147 12.33 -14.44 -16.97
N LEU A 148 11.73 -14.74 -18.12
CA LEU A 148 10.36 -15.29 -18.15
C LEU A 148 10.32 -16.72 -17.63
N ASP A 149 11.36 -17.53 -17.84
CA ASP A 149 11.44 -18.90 -17.34
C ASP A 149 11.43 -18.92 -15.81
N ALA A 150 12.20 -18.00 -15.18
CA ALA A 150 12.18 -17.87 -13.74
C ALA A 150 10.82 -17.35 -13.21
N ALA A 151 10.15 -16.42 -13.92
CA ALA A 151 8.81 -15.96 -13.57
C ALA A 151 7.77 -17.07 -13.66
N ASP A 152 7.80 -17.86 -14.74
CA ASP A 152 6.88 -18.99 -14.97
C ASP A 152 7.10 -20.10 -13.93
N LYS A 153 8.37 -20.39 -13.62
CA LYS A 153 8.72 -21.34 -12.54
C LYS A 153 8.21 -20.86 -11.18
N ALA A 154 8.40 -19.58 -10.85
CA ALA A 154 7.91 -19.04 -9.59
C ALA A 154 6.37 -19.09 -9.49
N GLU A 155 5.64 -18.83 -10.57
CA GLU A 155 4.19 -18.98 -10.60
C GLU A 155 3.76 -20.45 -10.42
N ALA A 156 4.46 -21.39 -11.08
CA ALA A 156 4.09 -22.81 -11.03
C ALA A 156 4.45 -23.49 -9.72
N GLU A 157 5.58 -23.13 -9.10
CA GLU A 157 6.13 -23.87 -7.95
C GLU A 157 6.03 -23.09 -6.63
N LEU A 158 6.23 -21.76 -6.64
CA LEU A 158 6.27 -20.96 -5.41
C LEU A 158 4.90 -20.38 -5.04
N LEU A 159 4.08 -19.99 -6.01
CA LEU A 159 2.75 -19.40 -5.73
C LEU A 159 1.78 -20.40 -5.07
N PRO A 160 1.63 -21.67 -5.51
CA PRO A 160 0.64 -22.57 -4.96
C PRO A 160 0.72 -22.81 -3.44
N PRO A 161 1.89 -22.93 -2.79
CA PRO A 161 1.98 -23.03 -1.34
C PRO A 161 1.39 -21.82 -0.60
N HIS A 162 1.58 -20.59 -1.15
CA HIS A 162 1.00 -19.37 -0.59
C HIS A 162 -0.52 -19.34 -0.72
N LEU A 163 -1.04 -19.73 -1.89
CA LEU A 163 -2.49 -19.81 -2.09
C LEU A 163 -3.11 -20.87 -1.16
N ALA A 164 -2.48 -22.03 -1.02
CA ALA A 164 -2.93 -23.08 -0.10
C ALA A 164 -2.92 -22.61 1.37
N TYR A 165 -1.88 -21.93 1.79
CA TYR A 165 -1.82 -21.34 3.14
C TYR A 165 -2.96 -20.34 3.36
N LEU A 166 -3.13 -19.36 2.45
CA LEU A 166 -4.19 -18.35 2.55
C LEU A 166 -5.58 -18.98 2.51
N GLU A 167 -5.80 -20.02 1.69
CA GLU A 167 -7.07 -20.74 1.63
C GLU A 167 -7.45 -21.36 2.98
N THR A 168 -6.46 -21.78 3.80
CA THR A 168 -6.71 -22.32 5.14
C THR A 168 -7.00 -21.25 6.19
N VAL A 169 -6.39 -20.07 6.07
CA VAL A 169 -6.44 -19.04 7.13
C VAL A 169 -7.48 -17.95 6.91
N ILE A 170 -7.98 -17.75 5.67
CA ILE A 170 -9.04 -16.79 5.38
C ILE A 170 -10.35 -17.28 6.01
N PRO A 171 -10.94 -16.53 6.97
CA PRO A 171 -12.21 -16.89 7.61
C PRO A 171 -13.41 -16.71 6.66
N ALA A 172 -14.57 -17.19 7.10
CA ALA A 172 -15.82 -17.01 6.35
C ALA A 172 -16.27 -15.54 6.22
N SER A 173 -15.83 -14.67 7.14
CA SER A 173 -16.06 -13.22 7.06
C SER A 173 -15.38 -12.55 5.88
N GLY A 174 -14.34 -13.17 5.30
CA GLY A 174 -13.54 -12.57 4.25
C GLY A 174 -12.54 -11.51 4.74
N PHE A 175 -12.27 -11.45 6.05
CA PHE A 175 -11.23 -10.62 6.65
C PHE A 175 -10.31 -11.50 7.51
N LEU A 176 -9.02 -11.24 7.46
CA LEU A 176 -8.02 -12.08 8.14
C LEU A 176 -8.08 -12.00 9.67
N ILE A 177 -8.55 -10.87 10.21
CA ILE A 177 -8.56 -10.58 11.65
C ILE A 177 -9.81 -9.80 12.03
N GLU A 178 -10.45 -10.15 13.16
CA GLU A 178 -11.55 -9.42 13.80
C GLU A 178 -12.79 -9.18 12.92
N ASP A 179 -13.00 -10.00 11.90
CA ASP A 179 -14.12 -9.89 10.95
C ASP A 179 -14.34 -8.48 10.36
N ARG A 180 -13.27 -7.70 10.26
CA ARG A 180 -13.22 -6.35 9.68
C ARG A 180 -11.91 -6.12 8.94
N LEU A 181 -11.89 -5.10 8.08
CA LEU A 181 -10.66 -4.68 7.42
C LEU A 181 -9.60 -4.25 8.45
N THR A 182 -8.39 -4.78 8.30
CA THR A 182 -7.22 -4.42 9.10
C THR A 182 -5.99 -4.25 8.20
N LEU A 183 -4.85 -3.83 8.79
CA LEU A 183 -3.56 -3.81 8.11
C LEU A 183 -3.24 -5.15 7.46
N ALA A 184 -3.61 -6.28 8.09
CA ALA A 184 -3.38 -7.62 7.55
C ALA A 184 -3.98 -7.78 6.15
N ASP A 185 -5.23 -7.32 5.96
CA ASP A 185 -5.92 -7.45 4.68
C ASP A 185 -5.32 -6.52 3.63
N ILE A 186 -4.97 -5.30 4.01
CA ILE A 186 -4.36 -4.31 3.12
C ILE A 186 -3.00 -4.80 2.64
N ALA A 187 -2.17 -5.32 3.54
CA ALA A 187 -0.84 -5.81 3.23
C ALA A 187 -0.90 -7.05 2.33
N VAL A 188 -1.70 -8.06 2.71
CA VAL A 188 -1.79 -9.33 1.97
C VAL A 188 -2.44 -9.13 0.59
N ALA A 189 -3.46 -8.29 0.46
CA ALA A 189 -4.12 -8.09 -0.83
C ALA A 189 -3.28 -7.25 -1.82
N SER A 190 -2.44 -6.33 -1.34
CA SER A 190 -1.69 -5.41 -2.20
C SER A 190 -0.87 -6.12 -3.29
N PRO A 191 -0.03 -7.13 -3.02
CA PRO A 191 0.75 -7.82 -4.05
C PRO A 191 -0.10 -8.62 -5.05
N PHE A 192 -1.34 -8.99 -4.73
CA PHE A 192 -2.21 -9.66 -5.70
C PHE A 192 -2.62 -8.75 -6.86
N ALA A 193 -2.62 -7.44 -6.69
CA ALA A 193 -2.76 -6.51 -7.82
C ALA A 193 -1.59 -6.65 -8.81
N ASN A 194 -0.36 -6.83 -8.30
CA ASN A 194 0.83 -7.09 -9.12
C ASN A 194 0.72 -8.43 -9.86
N MET A 195 0.23 -9.48 -9.18
CA MET A 195 -0.02 -10.76 -9.80
C MET A 195 -1.04 -10.63 -10.95
N ALA A 196 -2.14 -9.90 -10.72
CA ALA A 196 -3.16 -9.66 -11.76
C ALA A 196 -2.60 -8.86 -12.96
N HIS A 197 -1.78 -7.83 -12.72
CA HIS A 197 -1.09 -7.10 -13.80
C HIS A 197 -0.13 -8.00 -14.58
N ALA A 198 0.51 -8.96 -13.92
CA ALA A 198 1.41 -9.93 -14.54
C ALA A 198 0.68 -11.11 -15.23
N GLY A 199 -0.66 -11.07 -15.31
CA GLY A 199 -1.46 -12.10 -15.98
C GLY A 199 -1.71 -13.36 -15.13
N VAL A 200 -1.33 -13.37 -13.86
CA VAL A 200 -1.59 -14.50 -12.96
C VAL A 200 -3.08 -14.57 -12.63
N VAL A 201 -3.66 -15.76 -12.80
CA VAL A 201 -5.07 -16.04 -12.51
C VAL A 201 -5.17 -17.02 -11.34
N ILE A 202 -5.92 -16.62 -10.31
CA ILE A 202 -6.21 -17.50 -9.18
C ILE A 202 -7.32 -18.46 -9.58
N ASP A 203 -7.04 -19.76 -9.54
CA ASP A 203 -8.04 -20.79 -9.79
C ASP A 203 -9.08 -20.83 -8.66
N ALA A 204 -10.26 -20.24 -8.92
CA ALA A 204 -11.35 -20.18 -7.96
C ALA A 204 -11.96 -21.57 -7.65
N GLY A 205 -11.77 -22.57 -8.50
CA GLY A 205 -12.15 -23.96 -8.23
C GLY A 205 -11.28 -24.60 -7.17
N LYS A 206 -10.00 -24.23 -7.14
CA LYS A 206 -9.01 -24.76 -6.19
C LYS A 206 -8.85 -23.89 -4.94
N TYR A 207 -8.94 -22.56 -5.09
CA TYR A 207 -8.73 -21.58 -4.02
C TYR A 207 -9.89 -20.57 -3.95
N PRO A 208 -11.13 -21.04 -3.66
CA PRO A 208 -12.33 -20.20 -3.70
C PRO A 208 -12.28 -19.03 -2.69
N LYS A 209 -11.74 -19.25 -1.49
CA LYS A 209 -11.64 -18.17 -0.48
C LYS A 209 -10.62 -17.11 -0.89
N VAL A 210 -9.46 -17.52 -1.40
CA VAL A 210 -8.43 -16.57 -1.87
C VAL A 210 -8.95 -15.74 -3.03
N ALA A 211 -9.62 -16.37 -4.01
CA ALA A 211 -10.20 -15.68 -5.14
C ALA A 211 -11.29 -14.68 -4.74
N ALA A 212 -12.19 -15.07 -3.83
CA ALA A 212 -13.22 -14.18 -3.32
C ALA A 212 -12.62 -13.02 -2.49
N TYR A 213 -11.69 -13.33 -1.59
CA TYR A 213 -11.00 -12.38 -0.73
C TYR A 213 -10.25 -11.32 -1.54
N THR A 214 -9.37 -11.74 -2.44
CA THR A 214 -8.58 -10.80 -3.25
C THR A 214 -9.47 -9.91 -4.11
N LYS A 215 -10.51 -10.48 -4.72
CA LYS A 215 -11.51 -9.71 -5.47
C LYS A 215 -12.21 -8.66 -4.60
N ALA A 216 -12.65 -9.05 -3.40
CA ALA A 216 -13.38 -8.15 -2.50
C ALA A 216 -12.51 -7.00 -1.99
N ILE A 217 -11.29 -7.30 -1.53
CA ILE A 217 -10.38 -6.27 -0.99
C ILE A 217 -9.89 -5.33 -2.11
N LEU A 218 -9.47 -5.85 -3.26
CA LEU A 218 -8.98 -5.02 -4.36
C LEU A 218 -10.08 -4.21 -5.07
N ALA A 219 -11.36 -4.57 -4.91
CA ALA A 219 -12.49 -3.78 -5.39
C ALA A 219 -12.85 -2.60 -4.49
N ARG A 220 -12.27 -2.49 -3.29
CA ARG A 220 -12.51 -1.33 -2.42
C ARG A 220 -12.01 -0.05 -3.08
N PRO A 221 -12.68 1.11 -2.88
CA PRO A 221 -12.27 2.38 -3.50
C PRO A 221 -10.80 2.75 -3.23
N SER A 222 -10.27 2.40 -2.06
CA SER A 222 -8.88 2.60 -1.65
C SER A 222 -7.86 1.90 -2.56
N PHE A 223 -8.21 0.76 -3.14
CA PHE A 223 -7.40 0.00 -4.08
C PHE A 223 -7.80 0.26 -5.53
N ALA A 224 -9.10 0.19 -5.84
CA ALA A 224 -9.61 0.22 -7.21
C ALA A 224 -9.15 1.48 -7.96
N THR A 225 -9.21 2.66 -7.32
CA THR A 225 -8.78 3.93 -7.93
C THR A 225 -7.31 3.90 -8.34
N VAL A 226 -6.45 3.34 -7.49
CA VAL A 226 -5.00 3.23 -7.73
C VAL A 226 -4.74 2.22 -8.85
N ILE A 227 -5.34 1.02 -8.75
CA ILE A 227 -5.19 -0.07 -9.72
C ILE A 227 -5.66 0.35 -11.12
N ASP A 228 -6.74 1.13 -11.22
CA ASP A 228 -7.22 1.63 -12.52
C ASP A 228 -6.25 2.65 -13.15
N GLY A 229 -5.55 3.43 -12.33
CA GLY A 229 -4.43 4.27 -12.78
C GLY A 229 -3.26 3.44 -13.33
N GLU A 230 -2.92 2.36 -12.63
CA GLU A 230 -1.83 1.44 -13.01
C GLU A 230 -2.13 0.71 -14.31
N LYS A 231 -3.36 0.21 -14.51
CA LYS A 231 -3.80 -0.41 -15.77
C LYS A 231 -3.61 0.54 -16.95
N LYS A 232 -3.95 1.83 -16.79
CA LYS A 232 -3.76 2.83 -17.85
C LYS A 232 -2.27 3.08 -18.15
N MET A 233 -1.40 2.94 -17.16
CA MET A 233 0.05 3.04 -17.35
C MET A 233 0.59 1.88 -18.18
N PHE A 234 0.12 0.65 -17.93
CA PHE A 234 0.55 -0.54 -18.67
C PHE A 234 -0.11 -0.70 -20.05
N ALA A 235 -1.22 -0.01 -20.33
CA ALA A 235 -1.90 -0.05 -21.62
C ALA A 235 -1.25 0.87 -22.68
N ARG A 236 -0.20 1.61 -22.35
CA ARG A 236 0.56 2.49 -23.26
C ARG A 236 1.71 1.75 -23.91
#